data_3837c438b5a6aa3093add27ac1e30449
#
_entry.id   3837c438b5a6aa3093add27ac1e30449
#
_cell.length_a   1.000
_cell.length_b   1.000
_cell.length_c   1.000
_cell.angle_alpha   90.00
_cell.angle_beta   90.00
_cell.angle_gamma   90.00
#
_symmetry.space_group_name_H-M   'P 1'
#
loop_
_entity.id
_entity.type
_entity.pdbx_description
1 polymer ?
#
loop_
_entity_poly.entity_id
_entity_poly.type
_entity_poly.pdbx_seq_one_letter_code
_entity_poly.pdbx_strand_id
1 'polypeptide(L)'
;MKKSCLVLLLAVATAFGQPQSSSLVNFAHLRHLTQEIVLNGQRVSIVHVYANYPNYEWVEAADSGDEGMACVDDGARAAVVYLRSYELLRDTSDLASARSLLRFVMSMEADDGNFYNFVRSDASVNRDGKTSFKSFGWWAARGVWAMSLGYRLTNDVDAQFAGELKQCIERSLPHVEQLIAQYGQTRTIAGFKLPTWLLYESGSDATTELMLGLIEFSRATNDEHVKAYIQKLADGLMMMQDGDMSTFPFGAHRSWETMWHSWGNNQTHVLAYAGRMLRNKKMIASAEKEAKGFYARLLIEGMLKEWNFAERQKKSVYEQIAYGIRPMTLGLLRLYDATNNQVYLRMAGLAASWLFGNNVLHRSMYDSTTGRCFDGITDSTSLNRNSGAESTIEALYTLLEIEQYPLARKYLTYRKKSSRSTKETLSATFENDAGDSVVLTMNLKRGTVLAQGQ
;
A
#
# COMPACT_ATOMS: atom_id res chain seq x y z
N MET A 1 -35.40 4.62 67.29
CA MET A 1 -35.23 3.74 66.12
C MET A 1 -35.72 4.49 64.88
N LYS A 2 -34.80 5.13 64.13
CA LYS A 2 -35.11 5.81 62.87
C LYS A 2 -34.61 4.92 61.73
N LYS A 3 -35.52 4.43 60.90
CA LYS A 3 -35.20 3.65 59.66
C LYS A 3 -34.96 4.67 58.55
N SER A 4 -33.73 4.75 58.03
CA SER A 4 -33.41 5.50 56.83
C SER A 4 -33.62 4.57 55.60
N CYS A 5 -34.55 4.92 54.71
CA CYS A 5 -34.70 4.34 53.39
C CYS A 5 -33.67 4.92 52.44
N LEU A 6 -32.77 4.11 51.90
CA LEU A 6 -31.85 4.46 50.83
C LEU A 6 -32.57 4.20 49.48
N VAL A 7 -32.87 5.28 48.75
CA VAL A 7 -33.43 5.23 47.40
C VAL A 7 -32.27 5.11 46.44
N LEU A 8 -32.11 3.99 45.76
CA LEU A 8 -31.13 3.74 44.70
C LEU A 8 -31.72 4.25 43.39
N LEU A 9 -31.22 5.42 42.91
CA LEU A 9 -31.54 5.90 41.57
C LEU A 9 -30.68 5.13 40.55
N LEU A 10 -31.30 4.23 39.80
CA LEU A 10 -30.70 3.64 38.57
C LEU A 10 -30.78 4.68 37.46
N ALA A 11 -29.63 5.29 37.12
CA ALA A 11 -29.49 6.06 35.89
C ALA A 11 -29.37 5.08 34.70
N VAL A 12 -30.45 4.92 33.94
CA VAL A 12 -30.40 4.24 32.63
C VAL A 12 -29.74 5.19 31.65
N ALA A 13 -28.45 4.97 31.38
CA ALA A 13 -27.75 5.63 30.28
C ALA A 13 -28.26 5.03 28.96
N THR A 14 -29.18 5.73 28.29
CA THR A 14 -29.52 5.48 26.90
C THR A 14 -28.32 5.87 26.05
N ALA A 15 -27.50 4.87 25.66
CA ALA A 15 -26.51 5.03 24.63
C ALA A 15 -27.26 5.28 23.31
N PHE A 16 -27.37 6.54 22.92
CA PHE A 16 -27.73 6.89 21.55
C PHE A 16 -26.57 6.42 20.68
N GLY A 17 -26.74 5.25 20.03
CA GLY A 17 -25.85 4.79 18.98
C GLY A 17 -25.83 5.84 17.88
N GLN A 18 -24.66 6.45 17.67
CA GLN A 18 -24.46 7.24 16.44
C GLN A 18 -24.78 6.33 15.25
N PRO A 19 -25.46 6.81 14.20
CA PRO A 19 -25.71 6.02 13.02
C PRO A 19 -24.35 5.53 12.50
N GLN A 20 -24.16 4.22 12.53
CA GLN A 20 -22.96 3.57 12.01
C GLN A 20 -22.94 3.89 10.51
N SER A 21 -22.07 4.83 10.08
CA SER A 21 -21.95 5.13 8.65
C SER A 21 -21.61 3.83 7.94
N SER A 22 -22.36 3.50 6.87
CA SER A 22 -22.11 2.30 6.08
C SER A 22 -20.64 2.21 5.69
N SER A 23 -20.06 1.02 5.80
CA SER A 23 -18.69 0.78 5.35
C SER A 23 -18.58 1.09 3.86
N LEU A 24 -17.49 1.73 3.45
CA LEU A 24 -17.15 1.95 2.06
C LEU A 24 -16.53 0.71 1.41
N VAL A 25 -16.02 -0.22 2.24
CA VAL A 25 -15.37 -1.44 1.78
C VAL A 25 -16.43 -2.46 1.37
N ASN A 26 -16.35 -2.91 0.12
CA ASN A 26 -17.23 -3.93 -0.44
C ASN A 26 -16.40 -4.97 -1.22
N PHE A 27 -16.33 -6.19 -0.71
CA PHE A 27 -15.58 -7.28 -1.31
C PHE A 27 -16.28 -7.98 -2.48
N ALA A 28 -17.47 -7.55 -2.90
CA ALA A 28 -18.25 -8.27 -3.92
C ALA A 28 -17.47 -8.47 -5.21
N HIS A 29 -16.77 -7.42 -5.70
CA HIS A 29 -15.99 -7.55 -6.92
C HIS A 29 -14.70 -8.35 -6.74
N LEU A 30 -14.01 -8.22 -5.61
CA LEU A 30 -12.84 -9.07 -5.31
C LEU A 30 -13.24 -10.56 -5.23
N ARG A 31 -14.42 -10.87 -4.66
CA ARG A 31 -14.96 -12.23 -4.69
C ARG A 31 -15.30 -12.69 -6.10
N HIS A 32 -15.85 -11.80 -6.93
CA HIS A 32 -16.09 -12.09 -8.36
C HIS A 32 -14.79 -12.44 -9.11
N LEU A 33 -13.68 -11.75 -8.83
CA LEU A 33 -12.37 -12.03 -9.41
C LEU A 33 -11.71 -13.29 -8.84
N THR A 34 -12.23 -13.84 -7.74
CA THR A 34 -11.63 -14.99 -7.05
C THR A 34 -12.22 -16.30 -7.58
N GLN A 35 -11.35 -17.25 -7.93
CA GLN A 35 -11.72 -18.60 -8.36
C GLN A 35 -10.98 -19.64 -7.53
N GLU A 36 -11.68 -20.73 -7.16
CA GLU A 36 -11.05 -21.92 -6.61
C GLU A 36 -10.57 -22.82 -7.73
N ILE A 37 -9.30 -23.25 -7.66
CA ILE A 37 -8.67 -24.18 -8.60
C ILE A 37 -7.97 -25.32 -7.86
N VAL A 38 -7.54 -26.34 -8.58
CA VAL A 38 -6.61 -27.36 -8.07
C VAL A 38 -5.23 -27.10 -8.67
N LEU A 39 -4.28 -26.68 -7.82
CA LEU A 39 -2.90 -26.44 -8.19
C LEU A 39 -2.00 -27.42 -7.43
N ASN A 40 -1.16 -28.17 -8.15
CA ASN A 40 -0.28 -29.18 -7.56
C ASN A 40 -1.02 -30.18 -6.61
N GLY A 41 -2.27 -30.53 -6.96
CA GLY A 41 -3.11 -31.44 -6.19
C GLY A 41 -3.79 -30.83 -4.93
N GLN A 42 -3.62 -29.54 -4.69
CA GLN A 42 -4.25 -28.82 -3.59
C GLN A 42 -5.33 -27.86 -4.09
N ARG A 43 -6.42 -27.73 -3.32
CA ARG A 43 -7.42 -26.66 -3.55
C ARG A 43 -6.89 -25.35 -3.03
N VAL A 44 -6.86 -24.35 -3.90
CA VAL A 44 -6.40 -22.99 -3.61
C VAL A 44 -7.30 -21.97 -4.29
N SER A 45 -7.34 -20.76 -3.78
CA SER A 45 -7.99 -19.64 -4.48
C SER A 45 -6.95 -18.80 -5.20
N ILE A 46 -7.29 -18.40 -6.41
CA ILE A 46 -6.55 -17.42 -7.22
C ILE A 46 -7.40 -16.17 -7.42
N VAL A 47 -6.77 -15.08 -7.82
CA VAL A 47 -7.46 -13.85 -8.25
C VAL A 47 -7.14 -13.63 -9.72
N HIS A 48 -8.16 -13.52 -10.57
CA HIS A 48 -8.00 -13.19 -11.98
C HIS A 48 -7.43 -11.79 -12.16
N VAL A 49 -6.37 -11.66 -12.96
CA VAL A 49 -5.62 -10.40 -13.13
C VAL A 49 -6.50 -9.33 -13.75
N TYR A 50 -7.21 -9.65 -14.85
CA TYR A 50 -8.02 -8.69 -15.59
C TYR A 50 -9.49 -9.08 -15.68
N ALA A 51 -10.35 -8.06 -15.67
CA ALA A 51 -11.78 -8.20 -15.93
C ALA A 51 -12.28 -7.00 -16.75
N ASN A 52 -12.82 -7.27 -17.95
CA ASN A 52 -13.14 -6.26 -18.95
C ASN A 52 -14.55 -5.70 -18.83
N TYR A 53 -14.66 -4.37 -18.85
CA TYR A 53 -15.93 -3.67 -19.00
C TYR A 53 -16.61 -4.06 -20.33
N PRO A 54 -17.96 -4.17 -20.41
CA PRO A 54 -18.94 -3.82 -19.37
C PRO A 54 -19.32 -4.98 -18.44
N ASN A 55 -19.09 -6.23 -18.82
CA ASN A 55 -19.56 -7.42 -18.08
C ASN A 55 -18.59 -7.89 -17.02
N TYR A 56 -17.35 -7.39 -17.05
CA TYR A 56 -16.25 -7.78 -16.17
C TYR A 56 -15.92 -9.28 -16.26
N GLU A 57 -15.95 -9.79 -17.48
CA GLU A 57 -15.47 -11.13 -17.81
C GLU A 57 -13.94 -11.21 -17.64
N TRP A 58 -13.48 -12.34 -17.14
CA TRP A 58 -12.06 -12.57 -16.88
C TRP A 58 -11.26 -12.68 -18.16
N VAL A 59 -10.08 -12.05 -18.16
CA VAL A 59 -9.14 -12.06 -19.30
C VAL A 59 -7.77 -12.42 -18.77
N GLU A 60 -7.03 -13.23 -19.53
CA GLU A 60 -5.65 -13.57 -19.19
C GLU A 60 -4.71 -12.38 -19.41
N ALA A 61 -3.69 -12.29 -18.55
CA ALA A 61 -2.59 -11.36 -18.75
C ALA A 61 -1.64 -11.90 -19.84
N ALA A 62 -1.31 -11.02 -20.79
CA ALA A 62 -0.38 -11.31 -21.86
C ALA A 62 0.46 -10.10 -22.28
N ASP A 63 0.56 -9.06 -21.41
CA ASP A 63 1.19 -7.78 -21.72
C ASP A 63 2.71 -7.92 -21.96
N SER A 64 3.34 -8.84 -21.27
CA SER A 64 4.77 -9.13 -21.39
C SER A 64 5.05 -10.42 -22.18
N GLY A 65 4.00 -11.06 -22.72
CA GLY A 65 4.04 -12.31 -23.46
C GLY A 65 3.06 -13.34 -22.88
N ASP A 66 3.45 -14.60 -22.82
CA ASP A 66 2.65 -15.68 -22.23
C ASP A 66 2.72 -15.58 -20.68
N GLU A 67 1.78 -14.91 -20.04
CA GLU A 67 1.73 -14.73 -18.59
C GLU A 67 0.76 -15.71 -17.92
N GLY A 68 -0.55 -15.45 -17.95
CA GLY A 68 -1.55 -16.36 -17.40
C GLY A 68 -2.77 -15.66 -16.81
N MET A 69 -3.64 -16.45 -16.17
CA MET A 69 -4.92 -15.98 -15.63
C MET A 69 -4.80 -15.32 -14.24
N ALA A 70 -3.78 -15.70 -13.46
CA ALA A 70 -3.60 -15.24 -12.09
C ALA A 70 -2.11 -15.20 -11.72
N CYS A 71 -1.75 -14.35 -10.76
CA CYS A 71 -0.36 -14.19 -10.32
C CYS A 71 -0.24 -14.10 -8.80
N VAL A 72 0.97 -14.38 -8.29
CA VAL A 72 1.32 -14.23 -6.86
C VAL A 72 1.16 -12.77 -6.41
N ASP A 73 1.51 -11.83 -7.28
CA ASP A 73 1.40 -10.40 -6.96
C ASP A 73 0.01 -10.02 -6.49
N ASP A 74 -1.03 -10.44 -7.21
CA ASP A 74 -2.42 -10.13 -6.89
C ASP A 74 -2.97 -11.04 -5.77
N GLY A 75 -2.66 -12.33 -5.82
CA GLY A 75 -3.08 -13.29 -4.79
C GLY A 75 -2.55 -12.93 -3.40
N ALA A 76 -1.27 -12.51 -3.31
CA ALA A 76 -0.66 -12.07 -2.07
C ALA A 76 -1.28 -10.78 -1.54
N ARG A 77 -1.46 -9.76 -2.40
CA ARG A 77 -2.08 -8.49 -2.00
C ARG A 77 -3.55 -8.67 -1.59
N ALA A 78 -4.31 -9.52 -2.28
CA ALA A 78 -5.68 -9.87 -1.91
C ALA A 78 -5.73 -10.56 -0.54
N ALA A 79 -4.81 -11.51 -0.27
CA ALA A 79 -4.70 -12.14 1.04
C ALA A 79 -4.41 -11.11 2.14
N VAL A 80 -3.53 -10.12 1.89
CA VAL A 80 -3.27 -9.02 2.83
C VAL A 80 -4.54 -8.23 3.13
N VAL A 81 -5.35 -7.90 2.13
CA VAL A 81 -6.60 -7.14 2.32
C VAL A 81 -7.58 -7.93 3.19
N TYR A 82 -7.80 -9.22 2.91
CA TYR A 82 -8.66 -10.07 3.74
C TYR A 82 -8.11 -10.27 5.16
N LEU A 83 -6.80 -10.44 5.33
CA LEU A 83 -6.15 -10.54 6.64
C LEU A 83 -6.32 -9.25 7.45
N ARG A 84 -6.17 -8.09 6.81
CA ARG A 84 -6.40 -6.80 7.47
C ARG A 84 -7.87 -6.61 7.84
N SER A 85 -8.81 -7.01 6.99
CA SER A 85 -10.23 -7.02 7.31
C SER A 85 -10.50 -7.91 8.53
N TYR A 86 -9.98 -9.14 8.55
CA TYR A 86 -10.09 -10.02 9.72
C TYR A 86 -9.46 -9.40 10.98
N GLU A 87 -8.30 -8.78 10.89
CA GLU A 87 -7.66 -8.14 12.05
C GLU A 87 -8.54 -7.02 12.64
N LEU A 88 -9.22 -6.25 11.80
CA LEU A 88 -10.03 -5.12 12.20
C LEU A 88 -11.46 -5.50 12.62
N LEU A 89 -12.10 -6.40 11.88
CA LEU A 89 -13.53 -6.69 12.00
C LEU A 89 -13.81 -8.05 12.63
N ARG A 90 -12.81 -8.94 12.72
CA ARG A 90 -12.92 -10.32 13.24
C ARG A 90 -13.89 -11.22 12.45
N ASP A 91 -14.13 -10.90 11.18
CA ASP A 91 -14.90 -11.73 10.29
C ASP A 91 -14.11 -12.98 9.88
N THR A 92 -14.56 -14.15 10.31
CA THR A 92 -13.89 -15.43 10.02
C THR A 92 -14.01 -15.85 8.56
N SER A 93 -14.96 -15.31 7.80
CA SER A 93 -15.07 -15.55 6.36
C SER A 93 -13.92 -14.90 5.59
N ASP A 94 -13.47 -13.72 6.03
CA ASP A 94 -12.30 -13.06 5.47
C ASP A 94 -11.01 -13.84 5.78
N LEU A 95 -10.90 -14.39 7.01
CA LEU A 95 -9.78 -15.26 7.33
C LEU A 95 -9.76 -16.52 6.46
N ALA A 96 -10.93 -17.14 6.20
CA ALA A 96 -11.04 -18.31 5.32
C ALA A 96 -10.61 -17.98 3.88
N SER A 97 -11.04 -16.83 3.34
CA SER A 97 -10.63 -16.33 2.03
C SER A 97 -9.11 -16.10 1.96
N ALA A 98 -8.55 -15.43 2.97
CA ALA A 98 -7.11 -15.20 3.09
C ALA A 98 -6.32 -16.52 3.12
N ARG A 99 -6.77 -17.51 3.88
CA ARG A 99 -6.11 -18.83 3.97
C ARG A 99 -6.04 -19.54 2.63
N SER A 100 -7.11 -19.52 1.85
CA SER A 100 -7.13 -20.14 0.53
C SER A 100 -6.18 -19.45 -0.45
N LEU A 101 -6.11 -18.10 -0.43
CA LEU A 101 -5.15 -17.32 -1.20
C LEU A 101 -3.70 -17.56 -0.73
N LEU A 102 -3.46 -17.64 0.58
CA LEU A 102 -2.12 -17.96 1.10
C LEU A 102 -1.65 -19.36 0.70
N ARG A 103 -2.55 -20.35 0.59
CA ARG A 103 -2.21 -21.67 0.04
C ARG A 103 -1.77 -21.58 -1.42
N PHE A 104 -2.41 -20.72 -2.22
CA PHE A 104 -1.94 -20.42 -3.56
C PHE A 104 -0.53 -19.83 -3.54
N VAL A 105 -0.29 -18.79 -2.73
CA VAL A 105 1.04 -18.15 -2.62
C VAL A 105 2.11 -19.16 -2.22
N MET A 106 1.86 -20.02 -1.22
CA MET A 106 2.78 -21.09 -0.82
C MET A 106 3.04 -22.10 -1.94
N SER A 107 2.01 -22.44 -2.76
CA SER A 107 2.15 -23.38 -3.87
C SER A 107 3.01 -22.84 -5.03
N MET A 108 3.26 -21.55 -5.06
CA MET A 108 4.11 -20.86 -6.04
C MET A 108 5.56 -20.69 -5.57
N GLU A 109 5.84 -20.99 -4.29
CA GLU A 109 7.20 -21.01 -3.75
C GLU A 109 7.94 -22.28 -4.20
N ALA A 110 9.18 -22.11 -4.62
CA ALA A 110 10.10 -23.21 -4.90
C ALA A 110 10.84 -23.64 -3.63
N ASP A 111 11.44 -24.83 -3.64
CA ASP A 111 12.16 -25.43 -2.48
C ASP A 111 13.31 -24.55 -1.96
N ASP A 112 13.84 -23.66 -2.78
CA ASP A 112 14.94 -22.75 -2.46
C ASP A 112 14.48 -21.37 -1.97
N GLY A 113 13.17 -21.17 -1.72
CA GLY A 113 12.61 -19.90 -1.24
C GLY A 113 12.45 -18.82 -2.32
N ASN A 114 12.75 -19.13 -3.59
CA ASN A 114 12.34 -18.32 -4.73
C ASN A 114 10.89 -18.60 -5.10
N PHE A 115 10.30 -17.72 -5.90
CA PHE A 115 8.90 -17.85 -6.33
C PHE A 115 8.77 -17.82 -7.86
N TYR A 116 7.78 -18.55 -8.38
CA TYR A 116 7.15 -18.29 -9.66
C TYR A 116 6.02 -17.29 -9.48
N ASN A 117 5.53 -16.68 -10.56
CA ASN A 117 4.49 -15.66 -10.45
C ASN A 117 3.14 -16.08 -11.02
N PHE A 118 3.10 -16.50 -12.29
CA PHE A 118 1.84 -16.74 -13.00
C PHE A 118 1.40 -18.20 -13.02
N VAL A 119 0.06 -18.37 -13.06
CA VAL A 119 -0.64 -19.62 -13.35
C VAL A 119 -1.39 -19.47 -14.66
N ARG A 120 -1.23 -20.44 -15.58
CA ARG A 120 -1.92 -20.49 -16.87
C ARG A 120 -3.38 -20.98 -16.71
N SER A 121 -4.17 -20.85 -17.77
CA SER A 121 -5.58 -21.28 -17.81
C SER A 121 -5.81 -22.78 -17.57
N ASP A 122 -4.81 -23.61 -17.87
CA ASP A 122 -4.83 -25.04 -17.57
C ASP A 122 -4.44 -25.38 -16.12
N ALA A 123 -4.32 -24.39 -15.25
CA ALA A 123 -3.86 -24.49 -13.88
C ALA A 123 -2.41 -24.99 -13.74
N SER A 124 -1.58 -24.84 -14.76
CA SER A 124 -0.13 -25.09 -14.68
C SER A 124 0.62 -23.82 -14.22
N VAL A 125 1.71 -24.01 -13.47
CA VAL A 125 2.61 -22.90 -13.10
C VAL A 125 3.40 -22.48 -14.34
N ASN A 126 3.35 -21.20 -14.69
CA ASN A 126 4.19 -20.63 -15.74
C ASN A 126 5.63 -20.49 -15.23
N ARG A 127 6.55 -21.31 -15.75
CA ARG A 127 7.95 -21.35 -15.30
C ARG A 127 8.91 -20.56 -16.18
N ASP A 128 8.48 -20.18 -17.38
CA ASP A 128 9.33 -19.68 -18.45
C ASP A 128 9.02 -18.25 -18.86
N GLY A 129 7.88 -17.69 -18.43
CA GLY A 129 7.46 -16.32 -18.75
C GLY A 129 8.40 -15.26 -18.18
N LYS A 130 8.60 -14.15 -18.91
CA LYS A 130 9.48 -13.04 -18.52
C LYS A 130 9.14 -12.44 -17.16
N THR A 131 7.87 -12.49 -16.77
CA THR A 131 7.35 -11.98 -15.51
C THR A 131 6.93 -13.11 -14.55
N SER A 132 7.38 -14.35 -14.83
CA SER A 132 7.01 -15.53 -14.05
C SER A 132 8.16 -16.51 -13.76
N PHE A 133 9.36 -16.27 -14.28
CA PHE A 133 10.52 -17.12 -13.98
C PHE A 133 10.84 -17.13 -12.48
N LYS A 134 11.44 -18.22 -12.03
CA LYS A 134 11.82 -18.41 -10.63
C LYS A 134 12.80 -17.32 -10.16
N SER A 135 12.39 -16.50 -9.20
CA SER A 135 13.23 -15.43 -8.68
C SER A 135 12.82 -14.98 -7.28
N PHE A 136 13.75 -14.30 -6.60
CA PHE A 136 13.47 -13.57 -5.35
C PHE A 136 13.39 -12.07 -5.67
N GLY A 137 12.22 -11.63 -6.16
CA GLY A 137 11.95 -10.27 -6.61
C GLY A 137 10.58 -9.77 -6.15
N TRP A 138 9.86 -9.05 -7.02
CA TRP A 138 8.57 -8.44 -6.70
C TRP A 138 7.56 -9.43 -6.12
N TRP A 139 7.31 -10.53 -6.80
CA TRP A 139 6.31 -11.52 -6.36
C TRP A 139 6.73 -12.26 -5.10
N ALA A 140 8.01 -12.58 -4.94
CA ALA A 140 8.53 -13.14 -3.70
C ALA A 140 8.36 -12.18 -2.52
N ALA A 141 8.69 -10.90 -2.71
CA ALA A 141 8.52 -9.86 -1.69
C ALA A 141 7.07 -9.74 -1.21
N ARG A 142 6.10 -9.73 -2.13
CA ARG A 142 4.67 -9.71 -1.83
C ARG A 142 4.19 -11.00 -1.18
N GLY A 143 4.71 -12.16 -1.65
CA GLY A 143 4.46 -13.46 -1.03
C GLY A 143 4.91 -13.49 0.43
N VAL A 144 6.14 -13.07 0.70
CA VAL A 144 6.69 -12.95 2.08
C VAL A 144 5.84 -12.00 2.93
N TRP A 145 5.37 -10.87 2.37
CA TRP A 145 4.49 -9.96 3.11
C TRP A 145 3.16 -10.63 3.50
N ALA A 146 2.48 -11.24 2.55
CA ALA A 146 1.20 -11.91 2.81
C ALA A 146 1.34 -13.06 3.81
N MET A 147 2.37 -13.91 3.65
CA MET A 147 2.64 -15.03 4.55
C MET A 147 3.01 -14.56 5.96
N SER A 148 3.81 -13.50 6.09
CA SER A 148 4.21 -12.95 7.39
C SER A 148 3.02 -12.37 8.16
N LEU A 149 2.15 -11.63 7.48
CA LEU A 149 0.91 -11.13 8.08
C LEU A 149 -0.01 -12.29 8.45
N GLY A 150 -0.15 -13.29 7.56
CA GLY A 150 -0.89 -14.52 7.82
C GLY A 150 -0.37 -15.27 9.04
N TYR A 151 0.94 -15.49 9.14
CA TYR A 151 1.58 -16.11 10.30
C TYR A 151 1.23 -15.37 11.58
N ARG A 152 1.40 -14.05 11.62
CA ARG A 152 1.11 -13.23 12.79
C ARG A 152 -0.35 -13.35 13.26
N LEU A 153 -1.30 -13.41 12.33
CA LEU A 153 -2.71 -13.43 12.66
C LEU A 153 -3.29 -14.82 12.91
N THR A 154 -2.62 -15.88 12.44
CA THR A 154 -3.09 -17.25 12.61
C THR A 154 -2.37 -18.04 13.69
N ASN A 155 -1.23 -17.56 14.18
CA ASN A 155 -0.40 -18.29 15.14
C ASN A 155 -1.15 -18.77 16.40
N ASP A 156 -2.09 -17.97 16.90
CA ASP A 156 -2.86 -18.29 18.09
C ASP A 156 -4.19 -19.04 17.79
N VAL A 157 -4.60 -19.09 16.50
CA VAL A 157 -5.89 -19.66 16.11
C VAL A 157 -5.79 -20.94 15.28
N ASP A 158 -4.65 -21.15 14.59
CA ASP A 158 -4.34 -22.33 13.79
C ASP A 158 -2.82 -22.53 13.72
N ALA A 159 -2.26 -23.14 14.75
CA ALA A 159 -0.81 -23.32 14.88
C ALA A 159 -0.21 -24.17 13.76
N GLN A 160 -0.97 -25.13 13.16
CA GLN A 160 -0.49 -25.93 12.04
C GLN A 160 -0.29 -25.06 10.81
N PHE A 161 -1.32 -24.31 10.39
CA PHE A 161 -1.24 -23.44 9.23
C PHE A 161 -0.20 -22.31 9.41
N ALA A 162 -0.13 -21.74 10.61
CA ALA A 162 0.91 -20.77 10.95
C ALA A 162 2.31 -21.38 10.82
N GLY A 163 2.52 -22.63 11.24
CA GLY A 163 3.79 -23.36 11.07
C GLY A 163 4.17 -23.55 9.61
N GLU A 164 3.22 -23.87 8.74
CA GLU A 164 3.43 -23.99 7.28
C GLU A 164 3.90 -22.64 6.69
N LEU A 165 3.22 -21.52 7.05
CA LEU A 165 3.60 -20.17 6.62
C LEU A 165 5.00 -19.78 7.11
N LYS A 166 5.31 -20.08 8.38
CA LYS A 166 6.62 -19.80 8.97
C LYS A 166 7.74 -20.50 8.21
N GLN A 167 7.56 -21.78 7.85
CA GLN A 167 8.55 -22.54 7.08
C GLN A 167 8.82 -21.90 5.71
N CYS A 168 7.79 -21.40 5.01
CA CYS A 168 7.96 -20.67 3.76
C CYS A 168 8.77 -19.38 3.97
N ILE A 169 8.42 -18.59 4.98
CA ILE A 169 9.14 -17.35 5.30
C ILE A 169 10.61 -17.66 5.61
N GLU A 170 10.88 -18.70 6.42
CA GLU A 170 12.24 -19.07 6.80
C GLU A 170 13.09 -19.55 5.60
N ARG A 171 12.49 -20.20 4.58
CA ARG A 171 13.19 -20.51 3.32
C ARG A 171 13.55 -19.25 2.51
N SER A 172 12.79 -18.18 2.66
CA SER A 172 13.05 -16.90 1.98
C SER A 172 14.15 -16.07 2.65
N LEU A 173 14.42 -16.25 3.96
CA LEU A 173 15.39 -15.42 4.70
C LEU A 173 16.84 -15.49 4.16
N PRO A 174 17.38 -16.62 3.68
CA PRO A 174 18.71 -16.66 3.07
C PRO A 174 18.88 -15.69 1.90
N HIS A 175 17.82 -15.41 1.11
CA HIS A 175 17.88 -14.41 0.03
C HIS A 175 18.01 -12.99 0.60
N VAL A 176 17.35 -12.71 1.72
CA VAL A 176 17.52 -11.42 2.44
C VAL A 176 18.95 -11.28 2.94
N GLU A 177 19.54 -12.35 3.48
CA GLU A 177 20.95 -12.37 3.92
C GLU A 177 21.90 -12.07 2.77
N GLN A 178 21.66 -12.65 1.59
CA GLN A 178 22.46 -12.39 0.38
C GLN A 178 22.39 -10.92 -0.05
N LEU A 179 21.21 -10.29 0.02
CA LEU A 179 21.06 -8.86 -0.27
C LEU A 179 21.89 -8.02 0.71
N ILE A 180 21.70 -8.23 1.99
CA ILE A 180 22.39 -7.45 3.03
C ILE A 180 23.87 -7.78 3.21
N ALA A 181 24.37 -8.89 2.62
CA ALA A 181 25.81 -9.16 2.55
C ALA A 181 26.57 -8.07 1.78
N GLN A 182 25.89 -7.33 0.90
CA GLN A 182 26.45 -6.18 0.19
C GLN A 182 26.26 -4.84 0.93
N TYR A 183 25.81 -4.86 2.18
CA TYR A 183 25.54 -3.66 2.97
C TYR A 183 26.73 -2.70 3.01
N GLY A 184 26.47 -1.43 2.71
CA GLY A 184 27.49 -0.37 2.63
C GLY A 184 28.15 -0.22 1.25
N GLN A 185 28.00 -1.19 0.35
CA GLN A 185 28.48 -1.07 -1.01
C GLN A 185 27.56 -0.14 -1.84
N THR A 186 28.13 0.62 -2.75
CA THR A 186 27.39 1.60 -3.53
C THR A 186 27.89 1.68 -4.95
N ARG A 187 26.99 2.04 -5.87
CA ARG A 187 27.33 2.43 -7.25
C ARG A 187 26.80 3.82 -7.55
N THR A 188 27.26 4.44 -8.63
CA THR A 188 26.82 5.76 -9.07
C THR A 188 26.22 5.68 -10.46
N ILE A 189 24.99 6.19 -10.64
CA ILE A 189 24.31 6.32 -11.93
C ILE A 189 23.83 7.77 -12.08
N ALA A 190 24.19 8.42 -13.17
CA ALA A 190 23.81 9.80 -13.48
C ALA A 190 24.04 10.80 -12.31
N GLY A 191 25.11 10.58 -11.53
CA GLY A 191 25.47 11.42 -10.37
C GLY A 191 24.76 11.04 -9.06
N PHE A 192 23.81 10.10 -9.07
CA PHE A 192 23.16 9.60 -7.87
C PHE A 192 23.95 8.43 -7.29
N LYS A 193 24.24 8.50 -5.99
CA LYS A 193 24.82 7.37 -5.24
C LYS A 193 23.70 6.41 -4.86
N LEU A 194 23.84 5.13 -5.23
CA LEU A 194 22.84 4.08 -5.06
C LEU A 194 23.37 2.98 -4.15
N PRO A 195 22.56 2.42 -3.23
CA PRO A 195 22.90 1.20 -2.51
C PRO A 195 22.87 0.00 -3.46
N THR A 196 23.63 -1.06 -3.16
CA THR A 196 23.60 -2.32 -3.93
C THR A 196 22.95 -3.48 -3.17
N TRP A 197 22.45 -3.24 -1.97
CA TRP A 197 21.84 -4.25 -1.07
C TRP A 197 20.31 -4.19 -0.99
N LEU A 198 19.66 -3.59 -1.97
CA LEU A 198 18.21 -3.65 -2.16
C LEU A 198 17.87 -4.68 -3.24
N LEU A 199 16.62 -5.10 -3.34
CA LEU A 199 16.18 -5.93 -4.46
C LEU A 199 16.53 -5.24 -5.79
N TYR A 200 16.90 -6.01 -6.79
CA TYR A 200 17.38 -5.48 -8.08
C TYR A 200 18.50 -4.43 -7.93
N GLU A 201 19.37 -4.66 -6.95
CA GLU A 201 20.44 -3.76 -6.50
C GLU A 201 19.91 -2.45 -5.86
N SER A 202 19.12 -1.65 -6.56
CA SER A 202 18.59 -0.36 -6.08
C SER A 202 17.07 -0.22 -6.20
N GLY A 203 16.34 -1.31 -6.35
CA GLY A 203 14.88 -1.32 -6.38
C GLY A 203 14.29 -1.07 -4.99
N SER A 204 14.17 0.20 -4.64
CA SER A 204 13.67 0.59 -3.33
C SER A 204 12.18 0.32 -3.20
N ASP A 205 11.43 0.41 -4.28
CA ASP A 205 10.02 0.06 -4.41
C ASP A 205 9.76 -1.42 -4.05
N ALA A 206 10.37 -2.36 -4.77
CA ALA A 206 10.27 -3.80 -4.51
C ALA A 206 10.74 -4.16 -3.08
N THR A 207 11.81 -3.52 -2.61
CA THR A 207 12.33 -3.73 -1.26
C THR A 207 11.33 -3.29 -0.19
N THR A 208 10.49 -2.29 -0.44
CA THR A 208 9.44 -1.90 0.51
C THR A 208 8.40 -2.98 0.72
N GLU A 209 8.01 -3.73 -0.31
CA GLU A 209 7.08 -4.87 -0.19
C GLU A 209 7.69 -5.97 0.69
N LEU A 210 8.97 -6.31 0.49
CA LEU A 210 9.70 -7.24 1.35
C LEU A 210 9.75 -6.74 2.81
N MET A 211 10.04 -5.46 3.02
CA MET A 211 10.12 -4.88 4.36
C MET A 211 8.77 -4.92 5.10
N LEU A 212 7.64 -4.75 4.41
CA LEU A 212 6.32 -4.95 5.03
C LEU A 212 6.20 -6.37 5.60
N GLY A 213 6.66 -7.39 4.88
CA GLY A 213 6.71 -8.77 5.36
C GLY A 213 7.63 -8.94 6.57
N LEU A 214 8.86 -8.46 6.47
CA LEU A 214 9.83 -8.57 7.58
C LEU A 214 9.34 -7.85 8.84
N ILE A 215 8.65 -6.71 8.71
CA ILE A 215 8.04 -6.00 9.85
C ILE A 215 6.97 -6.88 10.51
N GLU A 216 6.05 -7.48 9.75
CA GLU A 216 5.00 -8.34 10.30
C GLU A 216 5.59 -9.61 10.94
N PHE A 217 6.60 -10.21 10.32
CA PHE A 217 7.31 -11.36 10.89
C PHE A 217 8.06 -11.01 12.18
N SER A 218 8.76 -9.87 12.20
CA SER A 218 9.42 -9.36 13.41
C SER A 218 8.44 -9.06 14.55
N ARG A 219 7.24 -8.55 14.22
CA ARG A 219 6.17 -8.31 15.22
C ARG A 219 5.66 -9.60 15.85
N ALA A 220 5.62 -10.68 15.08
CA ALA A 220 5.18 -11.99 15.56
C ALA A 220 6.25 -12.74 16.35
N THR A 221 7.53 -12.64 15.94
CA THR A 221 8.64 -13.44 16.50
C THR A 221 9.51 -12.67 17.47
N ASN A 222 9.55 -11.36 17.39
CA ASN A 222 10.50 -10.47 18.08
C ASN A 222 11.98 -10.80 17.76
N ASP A 223 12.25 -11.39 16.59
CA ASP A 223 13.58 -11.84 16.18
C ASP A 223 14.53 -10.64 15.92
N GLU A 224 15.65 -10.60 16.62
CA GLU A 224 16.65 -9.52 16.52
C GLU A 224 17.42 -9.54 15.18
N HIS A 225 17.59 -10.71 14.55
CA HIS A 225 18.21 -10.80 13.23
C HIS A 225 17.30 -10.15 12.17
N VAL A 226 15.99 -10.43 12.23
CA VAL A 226 15.02 -9.80 11.32
C VAL A 226 14.96 -8.29 11.54
N LYS A 227 15.04 -7.81 12.79
CA LYS A 227 15.14 -6.36 13.08
C LYS A 227 16.40 -5.74 12.47
N ALA A 228 17.53 -6.45 12.53
CA ALA A 228 18.77 -5.99 11.89
C ALA A 228 18.65 -5.94 10.36
N TYR A 229 17.93 -6.88 9.72
CA TYR A 229 17.65 -6.83 8.28
C TYR A 229 16.80 -5.60 7.94
N ILE A 230 15.71 -5.35 8.66
CA ILE A 230 14.86 -4.18 8.50
C ILE A 230 15.68 -2.89 8.61
N GLN A 231 16.59 -2.79 9.60
CA GLN A 231 17.44 -1.62 9.77
C GLN A 231 18.35 -1.39 8.55
N LYS A 232 19.03 -2.43 8.07
CA LYS A 232 19.96 -2.32 6.93
C LYS A 232 19.22 -1.97 5.62
N LEU A 233 18.07 -2.60 5.38
CA LEU A 233 17.24 -2.27 4.21
C LEU A 233 16.72 -0.83 4.29
N ALA A 234 16.26 -0.38 5.47
CA ALA A 234 15.84 1.00 5.67
C ALA A 234 16.97 2.02 5.42
N ASP A 235 18.21 1.71 5.79
CA ASP A 235 19.36 2.55 5.48
C ASP A 235 19.54 2.69 3.95
N GLY A 236 19.31 1.60 3.20
CA GLY A 236 19.30 1.63 1.74
C GLY A 236 18.18 2.50 1.17
N LEU A 237 16.96 2.36 1.70
CA LEU A 237 15.83 3.20 1.29
C LEU A 237 16.11 4.69 1.54
N MET A 238 16.66 5.05 2.70
CA MET A 238 17.01 6.42 3.02
C MET A 238 18.10 6.99 2.10
N MET A 239 18.99 6.14 1.55
CA MET A 239 19.96 6.56 0.53
C MET A 239 19.33 6.86 -0.84
N MET A 240 18.12 6.33 -1.11
CA MET A 240 17.38 6.61 -2.34
C MET A 240 16.64 7.96 -2.29
N GLN A 241 16.76 8.72 -1.20
CA GLN A 241 16.08 9.99 -1.00
C GLN A 241 16.98 11.20 -1.28
N ASP A 242 16.50 12.13 -2.11
CA ASP A 242 17.23 13.34 -2.47
C ASP A 242 16.37 14.60 -2.33
N GLY A 243 17.04 15.75 -2.30
CA GLY A 243 16.40 17.05 -2.19
C GLY A 243 15.72 17.28 -0.83
N ASP A 244 14.93 18.34 -0.75
CA ASP A 244 14.10 18.73 0.40
C ASP A 244 12.88 19.52 -0.10
N MET A 245 12.04 20.06 0.79
CA MET A 245 10.82 20.77 0.43
C MET A 245 11.03 21.86 -0.64
N SER A 246 12.20 22.50 -0.70
CA SER A 246 12.57 23.58 -1.63
C SER A 246 13.49 23.15 -2.75
N THR A 247 14.20 22.06 -2.57
CA THR A 247 15.23 21.55 -3.49
C THR A 247 14.76 20.27 -4.16
N PHE A 248 14.77 20.27 -5.51
CA PHE A 248 14.45 19.08 -6.33
C PHE A 248 15.33 17.87 -5.94
N PRO A 249 14.79 16.67 -5.86
CA PRO A 249 13.44 16.22 -6.15
C PRO A 249 12.47 16.27 -4.95
N PHE A 250 12.55 17.28 -4.13
CA PHE A 250 11.60 17.65 -3.10
C PHE A 250 11.48 16.64 -1.96
N GLY A 251 12.52 15.88 -1.67
CA GLY A 251 12.54 14.86 -0.64
C GLY A 251 11.92 13.52 -1.06
N ALA A 252 11.65 13.31 -2.34
CA ALA A 252 11.16 12.04 -2.86
C ALA A 252 12.21 10.93 -2.74
N HIS A 253 11.75 9.71 -2.45
CA HIS A 253 12.56 8.51 -2.62
C HIS A 253 12.45 8.03 -4.06
N ARG A 254 13.57 7.73 -4.70
CA ARG A 254 13.56 7.08 -6.02
C ARG A 254 13.06 5.65 -5.87
N SER A 255 12.23 5.22 -6.81
CA SER A 255 11.72 3.86 -6.88
C SER A 255 12.82 2.89 -7.30
N TRP A 256 13.55 3.26 -8.35
CA TRP A 256 14.67 2.48 -8.89
C TRP A 256 15.62 3.39 -9.64
N GLU A 257 16.93 3.25 -9.43
CA GLU A 257 17.99 4.06 -10.05
C GLU A 257 17.71 5.57 -10.01
N THR A 258 17.36 6.17 -11.15
CA THR A 258 17.03 7.60 -11.27
C THR A 258 15.52 7.87 -11.35
N MET A 259 14.72 6.82 -11.36
CA MET A 259 13.29 6.91 -11.58
C MET A 259 12.51 6.98 -10.26
N TRP A 260 11.50 7.80 -10.27
CA TRP A 260 10.36 7.73 -9.36
C TRP A 260 9.11 7.38 -10.16
N HIS A 261 8.31 6.48 -9.66
CA HIS A 261 6.96 6.19 -10.17
C HIS A 261 5.98 6.06 -9.01
N SER A 262 4.68 6.24 -9.27
CA SER A 262 3.68 6.30 -8.23
C SER A 262 3.30 4.93 -7.65
N TRP A 263 3.37 3.86 -8.45
CA TRP A 263 2.97 2.52 -8.02
C TRP A 263 4.03 1.86 -7.14
N GLY A 264 3.59 1.06 -6.15
CA GLY A 264 4.49 0.29 -5.29
C GLY A 264 5.46 1.10 -4.42
N ASN A 265 5.35 2.42 -4.39
CA ASN A 265 6.34 3.32 -3.78
C ASN A 265 6.05 3.51 -2.28
N ASN A 266 6.24 2.44 -1.48
CA ASN A 266 5.88 2.41 -0.05
C ASN A 266 6.97 2.92 0.90
N GLN A 267 7.99 3.67 0.45
CA GLN A 267 9.12 4.07 1.29
C GLN A 267 8.66 4.83 2.53
N THR A 268 7.81 5.85 2.37
CA THR A 268 7.22 6.57 3.52
C THR A 268 6.44 5.63 4.44
N HIS A 269 5.69 4.66 3.89
CA HIS A 269 4.93 3.69 4.67
C HIS A 269 5.84 2.83 5.55
N VAL A 270 6.83 2.15 4.94
CA VAL A 270 7.70 1.23 5.69
C VAL A 270 8.66 1.96 6.64
N LEU A 271 9.18 3.13 6.24
CA LEU A 271 10.07 3.91 7.09
C LEU A 271 9.35 4.48 8.33
N ALA A 272 8.10 4.94 8.19
CA ALA A 272 7.29 5.37 9.33
C ALA A 272 6.94 4.17 10.24
N TYR A 273 6.56 3.03 9.66
CA TYR A 273 6.17 1.83 10.40
C TYR A 273 7.36 1.21 11.13
N ALA A 274 8.47 0.93 10.42
CA ALA A 274 9.70 0.42 11.02
C ALA A 274 10.29 1.41 12.02
N GLY A 275 10.29 2.70 11.69
CA GLY A 275 10.81 3.76 12.55
C GLY A 275 10.09 3.85 13.90
N ARG A 276 8.77 3.66 13.91
CA ARG A 276 7.97 3.55 15.14
C ARG A 276 8.32 2.27 15.91
N MET A 277 8.35 1.12 15.23
CA MET A 277 8.63 -0.19 15.84
C MET A 277 10.03 -0.24 16.47
N LEU A 278 11.06 0.22 15.74
CA LEU A 278 12.46 0.21 16.16
C LEU A 278 12.86 1.47 16.95
N ARG A 279 11.92 2.40 17.20
CA ARG A 279 12.18 3.72 17.83
C ARG A 279 13.28 4.52 17.11
N ASN A 280 13.37 4.38 15.79
CA ASN A 280 14.36 5.03 14.95
C ASN A 280 13.86 6.35 14.37
N LYS A 281 14.30 7.47 14.98
CA LYS A 281 13.91 8.81 14.54
C LYS A 281 14.39 9.18 13.14
N LYS A 282 15.49 8.60 12.63
CA LYS A 282 16.01 8.89 11.29
C LYS A 282 15.06 8.36 10.21
N MET A 283 14.52 7.15 10.40
CA MET A 283 13.52 6.58 9.50
C MET A 283 12.25 7.46 9.45
N ILE A 284 11.74 7.87 10.62
CA ILE A 284 10.57 8.75 10.71
C ILE A 284 10.84 10.10 10.02
N ALA A 285 12.01 10.70 10.26
CA ALA A 285 12.38 11.98 9.64
C ALA A 285 12.50 11.88 8.10
N SER A 286 13.01 10.75 7.57
CA SER A 286 13.06 10.50 6.13
C SER A 286 11.63 10.39 5.54
N ALA A 287 10.75 9.64 6.18
CA ALA A 287 9.35 9.55 5.78
C ALA A 287 8.63 10.92 5.82
N GLU A 288 8.85 11.72 6.89
CA GLU A 288 8.31 13.07 6.99
C GLU A 288 8.82 14.01 5.88
N LYS A 289 10.09 13.88 5.51
CA LYS A 289 10.70 14.69 4.45
C LYS A 289 10.01 14.47 3.10
N GLU A 290 9.72 13.22 2.72
CA GLU A 290 8.96 12.91 1.51
C GLU A 290 7.51 13.41 1.62
N ALA A 291 6.84 13.15 2.74
CA ALA A 291 5.46 13.56 2.94
C ALA A 291 5.29 15.09 2.86
N LYS A 292 6.17 15.85 3.52
CA LYS A 292 6.12 17.32 3.55
C LYS A 292 6.58 17.98 2.24
N GLY A 293 7.58 17.40 1.58
CA GLY A 293 8.14 17.96 0.36
C GLY A 293 7.42 17.47 -0.89
N PHE A 294 7.34 16.17 -1.07
CA PHE A 294 6.88 15.58 -2.33
C PHE A 294 5.38 15.26 -2.34
N TYR A 295 4.85 14.56 -1.32
CA TYR A 295 3.42 14.21 -1.31
C TYR A 295 2.51 15.45 -1.20
N ALA A 296 2.87 16.43 -0.36
CA ALA A 296 2.12 17.68 -0.28
C ALA A 296 2.11 18.41 -1.63
N ARG A 297 3.23 18.37 -2.37
CA ARG A 297 3.34 18.94 -3.72
C ARG A 297 2.45 18.20 -4.71
N LEU A 298 2.42 16.85 -4.72
CA LEU A 298 1.54 16.08 -5.57
C LEU A 298 0.05 16.40 -5.31
N LEU A 299 -0.34 16.58 -4.06
CA LEU A 299 -1.71 16.98 -3.69
C LEU A 299 -2.05 18.38 -4.21
N ILE A 300 -1.11 19.31 -4.17
CA ILE A 300 -1.32 20.72 -4.58
C ILE A 300 -1.25 20.86 -6.11
N GLU A 301 -0.20 20.34 -6.75
CA GLU A 301 0.07 20.54 -8.18
C GLU A 301 -0.66 19.51 -9.05
N GLY A 302 -0.81 18.27 -8.59
CA GLY A 302 -1.45 17.15 -9.29
C GLY A 302 -0.63 15.88 -9.21
N MET A 303 -1.32 14.73 -9.37
CA MET A 303 -0.69 13.42 -9.36
C MET A 303 0.17 13.21 -10.60
N LEU A 304 1.24 12.44 -10.46
CA LEU A 304 2.13 12.02 -11.53
C LEU A 304 2.13 10.50 -11.63
N LYS A 305 2.39 9.97 -12.84
CA LYS A 305 2.69 8.56 -13.06
C LYS A 305 4.14 8.27 -12.68
N GLU A 306 5.09 8.99 -13.29
CA GLU A 306 6.51 8.77 -13.12
C GLU A 306 7.34 10.03 -13.38
N TRP A 307 8.56 10.06 -12.86
CA TRP A 307 9.53 11.15 -13.08
C TRP A 307 10.95 10.61 -13.08
N ASN A 308 11.70 10.88 -14.16
CA ASN A 308 13.13 10.63 -14.18
C ASN A 308 13.89 11.82 -13.56
N PHE A 309 14.50 11.62 -12.39
CA PHE A 309 15.20 12.71 -11.69
C PHE A 309 16.53 13.12 -12.32
N ALA A 310 17.14 12.26 -13.14
CA ALA A 310 18.29 12.65 -13.96
C ALA A 310 17.90 13.57 -15.12
N GLU A 311 16.66 13.52 -15.56
CA GLU A 311 16.11 14.29 -16.67
C GLU A 311 14.84 15.02 -16.21
N ARG A 312 15.00 16.14 -15.51
CA ARG A 312 13.90 16.85 -14.81
C ARG A 312 12.67 17.16 -15.66
N GLN A 313 12.83 17.33 -16.98
CA GLN A 313 11.73 17.56 -17.92
C GLN A 313 10.96 16.27 -18.27
N LYS A 314 11.55 15.10 -18.05
CA LYS A 314 10.92 13.80 -18.33
C LYS A 314 10.05 13.35 -17.16
N LYS A 315 8.84 13.87 -17.11
CA LYS A 315 7.79 13.43 -16.20
C LYS A 315 6.53 13.09 -16.99
N SER A 316 5.81 12.04 -16.58
CA SER A 316 4.51 11.73 -17.12
C SER A 316 3.43 11.82 -16.04
N VAL A 317 2.24 12.23 -16.46
CA VAL A 317 1.07 12.41 -15.59
C VAL A 317 0.18 11.18 -15.63
N TYR A 318 0.14 10.51 -16.77
CA TYR A 318 -0.72 9.38 -17.05
C TYR A 318 0.12 8.13 -17.34
N GLU A 319 -0.39 6.99 -17.04
CA GLU A 319 -1.66 6.61 -16.47
C GLU A 319 -1.69 6.82 -14.96
N GLN A 320 -2.86 7.24 -14.37
CA GLN A 320 -3.04 7.33 -12.93
C GLN A 320 -3.90 6.15 -12.47
N ILE A 321 -3.42 5.38 -11.53
CA ILE A 321 -4.03 4.13 -11.04
C ILE A 321 -4.16 4.13 -9.51
N ALA A 322 -5.04 3.30 -8.98
CA ALA A 322 -5.26 3.17 -7.53
C ALA A 322 -3.98 2.78 -6.78
N TYR A 323 -3.09 2.01 -7.43
CA TYR A 323 -1.80 1.62 -6.85
C TYR A 323 -0.82 2.79 -6.67
N GLY A 324 -1.04 3.94 -7.34
CA GLY A 324 -0.32 5.18 -7.05
C GLY A 324 -0.87 5.93 -5.83
N ILE A 325 -2.11 5.66 -5.44
CA ILE A 325 -2.80 6.35 -4.33
C ILE A 325 -2.58 5.63 -2.99
N ARG A 326 -2.65 4.28 -2.97
CA ARG A 326 -2.51 3.48 -1.75
C ARG A 326 -1.19 3.73 -1.01
N PRO A 327 0.00 3.65 -1.64
CA PRO A 327 1.26 3.84 -0.94
C PRO A 327 1.36 5.20 -0.24
N MET A 328 0.95 6.28 -0.93
CA MET A 328 0.93 7.63 -0.37
C MET A 328 -0.05 7.73 0.81
N THR A 329 -1.26 7.20 0.66
CA THR A 329 -2.29 7.25 1.70
C THR A 329 -1.82 6.51 2.96
N LEU A 330 -1.37 5.25 2.81
CA LEU A 330 -0.92 4.44 3.94
C LEU A 330 0.35 5.01 4.59
N GLY A 331 1.27 5.53 3.78
CA GLY A 331 2.45 6.23 4.30
C GLY A 331 2.09 7.39 5.22
N LEU A 332 1.11 8.20 4.82
CA LEU A 332 0.62 9.33 5.63
C LEU A 332 -0.10 8.85 6.91
N LEU A 333 -0.88 7.77 6.85
CA LEU A 333 -1.51 7.17 8.04
C LEU A 333 -0.44 6.66 9.02
N ARG A 334 0.60 5.97 8.55
CA ARG A 334 1.69 5.47 9.40
C ARG A 334 2.55 6.60 9.96
N LEU A 335 2.71 7.70 9.23
CA LEU A 335 3.35 8.90 9.78
C LEU A 335 2.53 9.52 10.91
N TYR A 336 1.21 9.55 10.80
CA TYR A 336 0.36 9.94 11.92
C TYR A 336 0.57 9.02 13.14
N ASP A 337 0.57 7.69 12.93
CA ASP A 337 0.80 6.71 14.00
C ASP A 337 2.17 6.89 14.69
N ALA A 338 3.18 7.37 13.96
CA ALA A 338 4.53 7.57 14.46
C ALA A 338 4.74 8.95 15.13
N THR A 339 3.96 9.97 14.75
CA THR A 339 4.23 11.37 15.13
C THR A 339 3.07 12.06 15.86
N ASN A 340 1.88 11.46 15.82
CA ASN A 340 0.60 12.04 16.27
C ASN A 340 0.25 13.41 15.62
N ASN A 341 0.82 13.72 14.44
CA ASN A 341 0.57 14.97 13.73
C ASN A 341 -0.63 14.82 12.78
N GLN A 342 -1.75 15.45 13.13
CA GLN A 342 -3.01 15.37 12.39
C GLN A 342 -2.95 15.90 10.95
N VAL A 343 -1.92 16.66 10.57
CA VAL A 343 -1.76 17.10 9.18
C VAL A 343 -1.68 15.90 8.23
N TYR A 344 -1.05 14.79 8.67
CA TYR A 344 -0.93 13.58 7.87
C TYR A 344 -2.26 12.87 7.68
N LEU A 345 -3.17 12.88 8.66
CA LEU A 345 -4.52 12.34 8.48
C LEU A 345 -5.32 13.14 7.43
N ARG A 346 -5.22 14.48 7.46
CA ARG A 346 -5.89 15.32 6.47
C ARG A 346 -5.32 15.07 5.07
N MET A 347 -3.99 15.01 4.94
CA MET A 347 -3.34 14.70 3.67
C MET A 347 -3.70 13.28 3.18
N ALA A 348 -3.78 12.29 4.06
CA ALA A 348 -4.19 10.92 3.70
C ALA A 348 -5.62 10.89 3.13
N GLY A 349 -6.56 11.58 3.77
CA GLY A 349 -7.92 11.71 3.27
C GLY A 349 -7.99 12.43 1.92
N LEU A 350 -7.21 13.52 1.74
CA LEU A 350 -7.11 14.23 0.46
C LEU A 350 -6.45 13.39 -0.63
N ALA A 351 -5.50 12.51 -0.30
CA ALA A 351 -4.93 11.57 -1.26
C ALA A 351 -5.98 10.52 -1.68
N ALA A 352 -6.63 9.86 -0.72
CA ALA A 352 -7.63 8.84 -0.98
C ALA A 352 -8.91 9.40 -1.65
N SER A 353 -9.20 10.71 -1.52
CA SER A 353 -10.33 11.35 -2.22
C SER A 353 -10.23 11.27 -3.75
N TRP A 354 -9.04 10.95 -4.29
CA TRP A 354 -8.88 10.60 -5.71
C TRP A 354 -9.82 9.48 -6.14
N LEU A 355 -10.05 8.49 -5.29
CA LEU A 355 -11.00 7.39 -5.52
C LEU A 355 -12.45 7.87 -5.67
N PHE A 356 -12.79 9.04 -5.13
CA PHE A 356 -14.14 9.61 -5.11
C PHE A 356 -14.28 10.89 -5.95
N GLY A 357 -13.38 11.12 -6.91
CA GLY A 357 -13.47 12.17 -7.89
C GLY A 357 -12.60 13.41 -7.64
N ASN A 358 -11.71 13.40 -6.64
CA ASN A 358 -10.65 14.41 -6.53
C ASN A 358 -9.50 14.07 -7.50
N ASN A 359 -9.82 13.96 -8.78
CA ASN A 359 -8.92 13.62 -9.86
C ASN A 359 -9.22 14.50 -11.09
N VAL A 360 -8.42 14.43 -12.13
CA VAL A 360 -8.51 15.28 -13.32
C VAL A 360 -9.83 15.13 -14.07
N LEU A 361 -10.49 13.98 -13.99
CA LEU A 361 -11.77 13.72 -14.64
C LEU A 361 -12.98 14.12 -13.78
N HIS A 362 -12.79 14.49 -12.51
CA HIS A 362 -13.84 14.72 -11.51
C HIS A 362 -14.84 13.55 -11.44
N ARG A 363 -14.35 12.32 -11.62
CA ARG A 363 -15.17 11.08 -11.60
C ARG A 363 -14.72 10.13 -10.52
N SER A 364 -15.68 9.49 -9.86
CA SER A 364 -15.40 8.39 -8.95
C SER A 364 -14.71 7.25 -9.70
N MET A 365 -13.60 6.78 -9.14
CA MET A 365 -12.88 5.59 -9.59
C MET A 365 -13.37 4.34 -8.89
N TYR A 366 -13.88 4.47 -7.67
CA TYR A 366 -14.39 3.37 -6.87
C TYR A 366 -15.92 3.49 -6.69
N ASP A 367 -16.60 2.35 -6.78
CA ASP A 367 -18.02 2.20 -6.53
C ASP A 367 -18.25 1.29 -5.31
N SER A 368 -18.65 1.87 -4.20
CA SER A 368 -18.89 1.15 -2.94
C SER A 368 -20.10 0.18 -3.01
N THR A 369 -21.01 0.34 -3.99
CA THR A 369 -22.16 -0.56 -4.14
C THR A 369 -21.78 -1.90 -4.76
N THR A 370 -20.74 -1.92 -5.59
CA THR A 370 -20.24 -3.12 -6.30
C THR A 370 -18.86 -3.58 -5.84
N GLY A 371 -18.09 -2.70 -5.18
CA GLY A 371 -16.69 -2.94 -4.81
C GLY A 371 -15.71 -2.81 -5.99
N ARG A 372 -16.14 -2.29 -7.14
CA ARG A 372 -15.30 -2.10 -8.32
C ARG A 372 -14.45 -0.85 -8.20
N CYS A 373 -13.21 -0.95 -8.64
CA CYS A 373 -12.37 0.21 -8.91
C CYS A 373 -11.93 0.17 -10.37
N PHE A 374 -12.16 1.24 -11.10
CA PHE A 374 -11.68 1.35 -12.48
C PHE A 374 -10.16 1.33 -12.55
N ASP A 375 -9.59 0.69 -13.58
CA ASP A 375 -8.16 0.42 -13.69
C ASP A 375 -7.32 1.70 -13.76
N GLY A 376 -7.81 2.77 -14.41
CA GLY A 376 -7.04 3.99 -14.39
C GLY A 376 -7.60 5.14 -15.22
N ILE A 377 -6.96 6.28 -15.08
CA ILE A 377 -7.16 7.47 -15.90
C ILE A 377 -6.04 7.51 -16.93
N THR A 378 -6.37 7.26 -18.19
CA THR A 378 -5.39 7.07 -19.27
C THR A 378 -4.89 8.38 -19.88
N ASP A 379 -5.70 9.44 -19.83
CA ASP A 379 -5.34 10.80 -20.23
C ASP A 379 -6.25 11.84 -19.55
N SER A 380 -6.19 13.10 -19.94
CA SER A 380 -6.97 14.19 -19.33
C SER A 380 -8.48 14.08 -19.54
N THR A 381 -8.96 13.15 -20.38
CA THR A 381 -10.37 13.01 -20.79
C THR A 381 -10.88 11.58 -20.74
N SER A 382 -9.98 10.59 -20.63
CA SER A 382 -10.27 9.18 -20.85
C SER A 382 -10.08 8.35 -19.60
N LEU A 383 -10.98 7.40 -19.39
CA LEU A 383 -11.04 6.47 -18.27
C LEU A 383 -11.00 5.03 -18.78
N ASN A 384 -10.06 4.22 -18.31
CA ASN A 384 -10.10 2.77 -18.45
C ASN A 384 -11.12 2.22 -17.44
N ARG A 385 -12.26 1.73 -17.94
CA ARG A 385 -13.38 1.22 -17.13
C ARG A 385 -13.26 -0.26 -16.77
N ASN A 386 -12.22 -0.93 -17.22
CA ASN A 386 -11.92 -2.26 -16.71
C ASN A 386 -11.74 -2.20 -15.19
N SER A 387 -11.84 -3.33 -14.52
CA SER A 387 -11.68 -3.42 -13.08
C SER A 387 -11.01 -4.76 -12.77
N GLY A 388 -9.71 -4.78 -12.89
CA GLY A 388 -8.87 -5.94 -12.60
C GLY A 388 -8.58 -6.12 -11.11
N ALA A 389 -7.73 -7.08 -10.81
CA ALA A 389 -7.31 -7.41 -9.45
C ALA A 389 -6.59 -6.23 -8.79
N GLU A 390 -5.56 -5.68 -9.44
CA GLU A 390 -4.75 -4.62 -8.86
C GLU A 390 -5.57 -3.41 -8.43
N SER A 391 -6.36 -2.82 -9.33
CA SER A 391 -7.16 -1.64 -9.03
C SER A 391 -8.17 -1.88 -7.91
N THR A 392 -8.80 -3.06 -7.90
CA THR A 392 -9.77 -3.47 -6.87
C THR A 392 -9.11 -3.63 -5.51
N ILE A 393 -8.00 -4.37 -5.43
CA ILE A 393 -7.26 -4.65 -4.20
C ILE A 393 -6.71 -3.36 -3.58
N GLU A 394 -6.10 -2.51 -4.41
CA GLU A 394 -5.47 -1.27 -3.96
C GLU A 394 -6.49 -0.26 -3.42
N ALA A 395 -7.66 -0.16 -4.07
CA ALA A 395 -8.76 0.66 -3.57
C ALA A 395 -9.31 0.11 -2.24
N LEU A 396 -9.60 -1.20 -2.18
CA LEU A 396 -10.12 -1.83 -0.96
C LEU A 396 -9.17 -1.68 0.22
N TYR A 397 -7.86 -1.89 0.00
CA TYR A 397 -6.87 -1.73 1.07
C TYR A 397 -6.77 -0.27 1.53
N THR A 398 -6.78 0.69 0.61
CA THR A 398 -6.80 2.12 0.93
C THR A 398 -7.99 2.47 1.82
N LEU A 399 -9.20 2.02 1.45
CA LEU A 399 -10.42 2.34 2.17
C LEU A 399 -10.51 1.63 3.51
N LEU A 400 -10.11 0.37 3.58
CA LEU A 400 -10.08 -0.41 4.82
C LEU A 400 -9.20 0.25 5.89
N GLU A 401 -8.04 0.74 5.50
CA GLU A 401 -7.14 1.44 6.42
C GLU A 401 -7.66 2.84 6.78
N ILE A 402 -8.20 3.59 5.82
CA ILE A 402 -8.63 4.96 6.07
C ILE A 402 -9.87 5.03 6.96
N GLU A 403 -10.74 4.02 6.92
CA GLU A 403 -11.93 3.91 7.80
C GLU A 403 -11.58 3.85 9.29
N GLN A 404 -10.35 3.44 9.62
CA GLN A 404 -9.86 3.42 11.00
C GLN A 404 -9.57 4.83 11.56
N TYR A 405 -9.54 5.85 10.69
CA TYR A 405 -9.19 7.22 11.06
C TYR A 405 -10.32 8.21 10.68
N PRO A 406 -11.26 8.50 11.61
CA PRO A 406 -12.42 9.35 11.30
C PRO A 406 -12.06 10.70 10.69
N LEU A 407 -10.93 11.30 11.13
CA LEU A 407 -10.47 12.58 10.57
C LEU A 407 -10.03 12.42 9.11
N ALA A 408 -9.32 11.35 8.74
CA ALA A 408 -8.93 11.11 7.35
C ALA A 408 -10.16 10.78 6.48
N ARG A 409 -11.07 9.95 6.98
CA ARG A 409 -12.32 9.59 6.30
C ARG A 409 -13.17 10.81 5.94
N LYS A 410 -13.21 11.85 6.81
CA LYS A 410 -13.92 13.11 6.54
C LYS A 410 -13.51 13.72 5.21
N TYR A 411 -12.23 13.63 4.81
CA TYR A 411 -11.70 14.29 3.62
C TYR A 411 -11.87 13.51 2.32
N LEU A 412 -12.48 12.33 2.34
CA LEU A 412 -12.75 11.54 1.12
C LEU A 412 -13.70 12.24 0.13
N THR A 413 -14.56 13.12 0.60
CA THR A 413 -15.52 13.87 -0.22
C THR A 413 -15.01 15.22 -0.71
N TYR A 414 -13.80 15.62 -0.32
CA TYR A 414 -13.22 16.90 -0.71
C TYR A 414 -12.58 16.81 -2.09
N ARG A 415 -12.76 17.88 -2.89
CA ARG A 415 -12.19 18.02 -4.24
C ARG A 415 -11.42 19.33 -4.37
N LYS A 416 -10.31 19.30 -5.07
CA LYS A 416 -9.48 20.49 -5.32
C LYS A 416 -10.26 21.52 -6.17
N LYS A 417 -10.36 22.74 -5.66
CA LYS A 417 -11.03 23.87 -6.33
C LYS A 417 -10.02 24.83 -6.98
N SER A 418 -8.93 25.10 -6.28
CA SER A 418 -7.93 26.04 -6.76
C SER A 418 -6.54 25.69 -6.21
N SER A 419 -5.51 26.21 -6.85
CA SER A 419 -4.15 26.19 -6.34
C SER A 419 -3.50 27.55 -6.54
N ARG A 420 -2.55 27.88 -5.66
CA ARG A 420 -1.79 29.11 -5.71
C ARG A 420 -0.31 28.82 -5.44
N SER A 421 0.57 29.42 -6.23
CA SER A 421 2.01 29.35 -6.05
C SER A 421 2.60 30.75 -5.90
N THR A 422 3.50 30.90 -4.93
CA THR A 422 4.33 32.08 -4.72
C THR A 422 5.77 31.65 -4.55
N LYS A 423 6.71 32.59 -4.40
CA LYS A 423 8.12 32.25 -4.13
C LYS A 423 8.31 31.52 -2.79
N GLU A 424 7.43 31.74 -1.80
CA GLU A 424 7.57 31.20 -0.45
C GLU A 424 6.54 30.12 -0.10
N THR A 425 5.44 30.04 -0.85
CA THR A 425 4.33 29.13 -0.52
C THR A 425 3.72 28.48 -1.74
N LEU A 426 3.32 27.21 -1.56
CA LEU A 426 2.40 26.50 -2.45
C LEU A 426 1.14 26.16 -1.65
N SER A 427 -0.03 26.34 -2.21
CA SER A 427 -1.28 26.00 -1.54
C SER A 427 -2.35 25.52 -2.51
N ALA A 428 -3.27 24.70 -2.01
CA ALA A 428 -4.50 24.36 -2.70
C ALA A 428 -5.67 24.36 -1.73
N THR A 429 -6.82 24.81 -2.24
CA THR A 429 -8.10 24.78 -1.54
C THR A 429 -8.89 23.57 -2.03
N PHE A 430 -9.38 22.79 -1.08
CA PHE A 430 -10.26 21.65 -1.31
C PHE A 430 -11.59 21.91 -0.61
N GLU A 431 -12.68 21.48 -1.24
CA GLU A 431 -14.04 21.74 -0.76
C GLU A 431 -14.91 20.50 -0.97
N ASN A 432 -15.81 20.24 -0.03
CA ASN A 432 -16.84 19.20 -0.16
C ASN A 432 -18.15 19.77 -0.69
N ASP A 433 -19.11 18.90 -0.98
CA ASP A 433 -20.40 19.28 -1.51
C ASP A 433 -21.29 20.07 -0.49
N ALA A 434 -20.93 20.07 0.80
CA ALA A 434 -21.58 20.85 1.84
C ALA A 434 -21.01 22.27 1.99
N GLY A 435 -19.95 22.60 1.24
CA GLY A 435 -19.29 23.91 1.29
C GLY A 435 -18.18 24.01 2.37
N ASP A 436 -17.91 22.94 3.13
CA ASP A 436 -16.76 22.94 4.03
C ASP A 436 -15.48 22.98 3.20
N SER A 437 -14.53 23.79 3.61
CA SER A 437 -13.24 23.89 2.90
C SER A 437 -12.04 23.59 3.78
N VAL A 438 -10.95 23.18 3.16
CA VAL A 438 -9.62 23.02 3.76
C VAL A 438 -8.56 23.55 2.81
N VAL A 439 -7.62 24.31 3.37
CA VAL A 439 -6.45 24.80 2.64
C VAL A 439 -5.22 24.01 3.07
N LEU A 440 -4.64 23.26 2.12
CA LEU A 440 -3.32 22.65 2.27
C LEU A 440 -2.27 23.65 1.83
N THR A 441 -1.36 24.01 2.73
CA THR A 441 -0.31 25.02 2.47
C THR A 441 1.07 24.45 2.81
N MET A 442 1.98 24.54 1.86
CA MET A 442 3.42 24.32 2.06
C MET A 442 4.12 25.68 2.20
N ASN A 443 4.82 25.89 3.31
CA ASN A 443 5.69 27.06 3.49
C ASN A 443 7.13 26.62 3.21
N LEU A 444 7.63 26.97 2.04
CA LEU A 444 8.96 26.54 1.54
C LEU A 444 10.09 27.11 2.38
N LYS A 445 9.93 28.32 2.92
CA LYS A 445 10.94 28.97 3.75
C LYS A 445 11.04 28.38 5.16
N ARG A 446 9.89 28.00 5.74
CA ARG A 446 9.82 27.44 7.10
C ARG A 446 9.94 25.90 7.12
N GLY A 447 9.84 25.23 5.98
CA GLY A 447 9.85 23.77 5.89
C GLY A 447 8.60 23.13 6.55
N THR A 448 7.44 23.79 6.50
CA THR A 448 6.22 23.33 7.19
C THR A 448 5.07 23.10 6.23
N VAL A 449 4.22 22.12 6.57
CA VAL A 449 2.95 21.85 5.89
C VAL A 449 1.82 22.01 6.89
N LEU A 450 0.79 22.73 6.50
CA LEU A 450 -0.44 22.95 7.27
C LEU A 450 -1.65 22.56 6.43
N ALA A 451 -2.66 21.97 7.06
CA ALA A 451 -3.97 21.74 6.47
C ALA A 451 -5.02 22.31 7.44
N GLN A 452 -5.61 23.45 7.09
CA GLN A 452 -6.51 24.21 7.96
C GLN A 452 -7.89 24.28 7.32
N GLY A 453 -8.93 23.91 8.10
CA GLY A 453 -10.32 24.16 7.71
C GLY A 453 -10.66 25.64 7.81
N GLN A 454 -11.49 26.11 6.88
CA GLN A 454 -12.11 27.43 6.91
C GLN A 454 -13.58 27.29 7.27
#